data_11ef8c347699107a86092c832bb98914
#
_entry.id   11ef8c347699107a86092c832bb98914
#
_cell.length_a   1.000
_cell.length_b   1.000
_cell.length_c   1.000
_cell.angle_alpha   90.00
_cell.angle_beta   90.00
_cell.angle_gamma   90.00
#
_symmetry.space_group_name_H-M   'P 1'
#
loop_
_entity.id
_entity.type
_entity.pdbx_description
1 polymer ?
#
loop_
_entity_poly.entity_id
_entity_poly.type
_entity_poly.pdbx_seq_one_letter_code
_entity_poly.pdbx_strand_id
1 'polypeptide(L)'
;MLNRWRWPSLASALSPAPGWGSNGWVVSSGMTESKGAYLALDRHFAFTQPCDWYLVSLKCPSLHLAGAAMPGVPGVVNGRNDRIAFGLTSLKVDVQDLFLEQFSPQFPNKYKTPTGWANAKEIVEEIPVRFSSSLVLTSNLLHKVLETRHGPILIKNDENAVALSWVGLNQPEKTISCAEAIYRLNHSANWAQFQSGLEHYAGSPFTFLFADKDGHIGYQQAGSIPERSTAGKSNKFESCLLNPGWVGTGDWVANLPFKDMEHAFDPAEGYYVANFRQSRTEMPLNLNVYRAQRILNVLATYKKNAQKPGLPEMALLQGDQLAPLAPLVKRTLAEAIGKTDSIDAFQLSALDSIGKWDGVLTENSSGAALYESFIRTVVRRILEPRLGTNLANEYLERYPGWSQVVERILLEKNSEWLPSEERTFKGFVITSFGQAVKDVRLQSKSDEPSSWKWGDMHKIVFESELLRGAPDLAPLLGVLNGQSVAVGGDQDTVSSMESSLRRGPEQFVCRSGPTMRILIDLSDSEKFYQTLTLGQSSNLLSNAHADQLRSWLTLKPLPIAFSPALEEKISEHRLLFTDR
;
A
#
# COMPACT_ATOMS: atom_id res chain seq x y z
N MET A 1 9.34 11.43 -29.75
CA MET A 1 9.34 12.66 -28.92
C MET A 1 9.83 12.45 -27.48
N LEU A 2 9.54 11.33 -26.87
CA LEU A 2 9.88 11.06 -25.45
C LEU A 2 11.38 10.98 -25.13
N ASN A 3 12.25 10.68 -26.09
CA ASN A 3 13.70 10.53 -25.87
C ASN A 3 14.49 11.85 -25.64
N ARG A 4 13.83 13.03 -25.70
CA ARG A 4 14.48 14.32 -25.42
C ARG A 4 14.36 14.79 -23.97
N TRP A 5 13.54 14.10 -23.16
CA TRP A 5 13.31 14.44 -21.77
C TRP A 5 14.20 13.56 -20.88
N ARG A 6 15.00 14.14 -20.01
CA ARG A 6 15.67 13.40 -18.94
C ARG A 6 14.64 13.11 -17.84
N TRP A 7 13.92 12.00 -17.98
CA TRP A 7 12.83 11.57 -17.11
C TRP A 7 13.19 11.07 -15.68
N PRO A 8 14.47 10.74 -15.31
CA PRO A 8 14.72 10.11 -14.01
C PRO A 8 14.17 10.86 -12.80
N SER A 9 14.22 12.21 -12.84
CA SER A 9 13.77 13.05 -11.73
C SER A 9 12.22 13.14 -11.63
N LEU A 10 11.51 13.19 -12.76
CA LEU A 10 10.06 13.25 -12.77
C LEU A 10 9.45 11.92 -12.31
N ALA A 11 10.00 10.82 -12.80
CA ALA A 11 9.55 9.48 -12.46
C ALA A 11 9.70 9.17 -10.96
N SER A 12 10.74 9.67 -10.29
CA SER A 12 10.91 9.51 -8.84
C SER A 12 9.96 10.39 -8.04
N ALA A 13 9.66 11.59 -8.51
CA ALA A 13 8.74 12.52 -7.85
C ALA A 13 7.26 12.09 -7.95
N LEU A 14 6.89 11.40 -9.04
CA LEU A 14 5.51 10.95 -9.29
C LEU A 14 5.27 9.48 -8.89
N SER A 15 6.28 8.78 -8.40
CA SER A 15 6.09 7.41 -7.90
C SER A 15 5.32 7.46 -6.60
N PRO A 16 4.25 6.67 -6.47
CA PRO A 16 3.74 6.39 -5.14
C PRO A 16 4.88 5.83 -4.31
N ALA A 17 5.01 6.31 -3.08
CA ALA A 17 5.97 5.72 -2.15
C ALA A 17 5.69 4.20 -2.08
N PRO A 18 6.72 3.33 -2.08
CA PRO A 18 6.52 1.90 -1.95
C PRO A 18 5.62 1.61 -0.74
N GLY A 19 4.62 0.75 -0.91
CA GLY A 19 3.86 0.23 0.21
C GLY A 19 2.61 0.99 0.63
N TRP A 20 2.06 1.86 -0.18
CA TRP A 20 0.75 2.42 0.13
C TRP A 20 -0.35 1.41 -0.16
N GLY A 21 -0.82 0.75 0.89
CA GLY A 21 -1.86 -0.25 0.81
C GLY A 21 -2.58 -0.44 2.13
N SER A 22 -3.49 -1.39 2.14
CA SER A 22 -4.23 -1.79 3.33
C SER A 22 -5.03 -3.06 3.03
N ASN A 23 -5.33 -3.83 4.08
CA ASN A 23 -6.47 -4.72 4.07
C ASN A 23 -7.47 -4.22 5.10
N GLY A 24 -8.76 -4.48 4.90
CA GLY A 24 -9.77 -4.12 5.87
C GLY A 24 -11.06 -4.86 5.61
N TRP A 25 -11.71 -5.30 6.68
CA TRP A 25 -13.02 -5.92 6.61
C TRP A 25 -13.81 -5.67 7.88
N VAL A 26 -15.12 -5.76 7.76
CA VAL A 26 -16.08 -5.72 8.85
C VAL A 26 -17.00 -6.92 8.79
N VAL A 27 -17.40 -7.42 9.96
CA VAL A 27 -18.26 -8.61 10.10
C VAL A 27 -19.40 -8.29 11.07
N SER A 28 -20.64 -8.51 10.65
CA SER A 28 -21.84 -8.22 11.45
C SER A 28 -21.98 -9.17 12.64
N SER A 29 -22.68 -8.71 13.66
CA SER A 29 -22.95 -9.47 14.90
C SER A 29 -23.59 -10.85 14.67
N GLY A 30 -24.34 -11.00 13.58
CA GLY A 30 -24.96 -12.28 13.20
C GLY A 30 -23.96 -13.37 12.81
N MET A 31 -22.76 -12.97 12.35
CA MET A 31 -21.71 -13.88 11.87
C MET A 31 -20.55 -14.10 12.85
N THR A 32 -20.53 -13.43 13.99
CA THR A 32 -19.43 -13.49 14.96
C THR A 32 -19.75 -14.38 16.15
N GLU A 33 -18.74 -14.96 16.79
CA GLU A 33 -18.88 -15.79 17.99
C GLU A 33 -19.42 -14.95 19.17
N SER A 34 -18.91 -13.77 19.37
CA SER A 34 -19.26 -12.86 20.49
C SER A 34 -20.62 -12.18 20.34
N LYS A 35 -21.25 -12.27 19.16
CA LYS A 35 -22.44 -11.52 18.78
C LYS A 35 -22.25 -9.97 18.77
N GLY A 36 -21.01 -9.49 18.74
CA GLY A 36 -20.65 -8.09 18.47
C GLY A 36 -20.19 -7.92 17.02
N ALA A 37 -20.32 -6.74 16.46
CA ALA A 37 -19.70 -6.44 15.17
C ALA A 37 -18.18 -6.36 15.28
N TYR A 38 -17.47 -6.90 14.28
CA TYR A 38 -16.00 -6.86 14.23
C TYR A 38 -15.52 -5.87 13.17
N LEU A 39 -14.40 -5.21 13.48
CA LEU A 39 -13.59 -4.49 12.51
C LEU A 39 -12.16 -5.02 12.59
N ALA A 40 -11.63 -5.41 11.45
CA ALA A 40 -10.23 -5.79 11.27
C ALA A 40 -9.62 -4.94 10.16
N LEU A 41 -8.45 -4.39 10.42
CA LEU A 41 -7.75 -3.50 9.50
C LEU A 41 -6.25 -3.61 9.70
N ASP A 42 -5.49 -3.55 8.62
CA ASP A 42 -4.07 -3.28 8.62
C ASP A 42 -3.71 -2.25 7.55
N ARG A 43 -2.79 -1.35 7.92
CA ARG A 43 -2.28 -0.28 7.05
C ARG A 43 -0.87 -0.64 6.61
N HIS A 44 -0.64 -0.59 5.31
CA HIS A 44 0.65 -0.91 4.72
C HIS A 44 1.38 0.38 4.35
N PHE A 45 2.54 0.58 4.97
CA PHE A 45 3.47 1.66 4.66
C PHE A 45 4.90 1.11 4.56
N ALA A 46 5.84 1.99 4.26
CA ALA A 46 7.26 1.64 4.32
C ALA A 46 7.66 1.28 5.77
N PHE A 47 8.59 0.34 5.90
CA PHE A 47 9.14 -0.04 7.20
C PHE A 47 10.20 0.97 7.62
N THR A 48 9.77 2.03 8.29
CA THR A 48 10.60 3.14 8.74
C THR A 48 10.69 3.21 10.25
N GLN A 49 11.69 3.94 10.74
CA GLN A 49 11.79 4.35 12.12
C GLN A 49 12.07 5.86 12.22
N PRO A 50 11.26 6.60 13.03
CA PRO A 50 10.14 6.08 13.82
C PRO A 50 8.99 5.53 12.97
N CYS A 51 8.09 4.76 13.59
CA CYS A 51 6.85 4.30 12.97
C CYS A 51 5.92 5.49 12.71
N ASP A 52 5.16 5.46 11.59
CA ASP A 52 4.21 6.53 11.20
C ASP A 52 3.01 6.66 12.15
N TRP A 53 2.76 5.66 12.97
CA TRP A 53 1.59 5.56 13.83
C TRP A 53 1.93 5.80 15.28
N TYR A 54 0.99 6.45 15.99
CA TYR A 54 1.04 6.66 17.44
C TYR A 54 -0.28 6.22 18.07
N LEU A 55 -0.24 5.29 19.03
CA LEU A 55 -1.42 4.80 19.71
C LEU A 55 -1.81 5.75 20.82
N VAL A 56 -3.09 6.13 20.84
CA VAL A 56 -3.63 7.04 21.86
C VAL A 56 -4.95 6.51 22.42
N SER A 57 -5.21 6.82 23.69
CA SER A 57 -6.51 6.72 24.33
C SER A 57 -6.82 8.06 24.96
N LEU A 58 -7.92 8.70 24.55
CA LEU A 58 -8.34 10.03 24.97
C LEU A 58 -9.68 9.94 25.65
N LYS A 59 -9.79 10.48 26.86
CA LYS A 59 -11.04 10.47 27.61
C LYS A 59 -11.32 11.83 28.24
N CYS A 60 -12.49 12.35 27.96
CA CYS A 60 -13.06 13.53 28.62
C CYS A 60 -14.58 13.36 28.76
N PRO A 61 -15.30 14.27 29.42
CA PRO A 61 -16.75 14.11 29.63
C PRO A 61 -17.59 13.92 28.34
N SER A 62 -17.15 14.48 27.22
CA SER A 62 -17.86 14.43 25.92
C SER A 62 -17.27 13.49 24.90
N LEU A 63 -16.12 12.89 25.18
CA LEU A 63 -15.40 12.05 24.22
C LEU A 63 -14.63 10.94 24.94
N HIS A 64 -14.84 9.71 24.48
CA HIS A 64 -13.98 8.58 24.79
C HIS A 64 -13.55 7.92 23.47
N LEU A 65 -12.27 7.99 23.15
CA LEU A 65 -11.73 7.68 21.84
C LEU A 65 -10.36 6.98 21.99
N ALA A 66 -10.15 5.87 21.31
CA ALA A 66 -8.83 5.26 21.26
C ALA A 66 -8.52 4.65 19.89
N GLY A 67 -7.24 4.58 19.57
CA GLY A 67 -6.74 4.01 18.31
C GLY A 67 -5.44 4.60 17.83
N ALA A 68 -5.18 4.43 16.53
CA ALA A 68 -4.01 4.98 15.86
C ALA A 68 -4.26 6.42 15.40
N ALA A 69 -3.44 7.32 15.90
CA ALA A 69 -3.23 8.65 15.39
C ALA A 69 -2.02 8.69 14.45
N MET A 70 -1.95 9.68 13.60
CA MET A 70 -0.80 9.95 12.76
C MET A 70 -0.27 11.35 13.14
N PRO A 71 1.02 11.50 13.46
CA PRO A 71 1.58 12.81 13.80
C PRO A 71 1.26 13.86 12.73
N GLY A 72 0.72 15.01 13.16
CA GLY A 72 0.26 16.07 12.27
C GLY A 72 -1.20 15.98 11.81
N VAL A 73 -1.89 14.86 12.05
CA VAL A 73 -3.33 14.70 11.78
C VAL A 73 -4.10 14.76 13.11
N PRO A 74 -5.10 15.65 13.25
CA PRO A 74 -5.85 15.76 14.50
C PRO A 74 -6.75 14.54 14.73
N GLY A 75 -6.75 14.01 15.95
CA GLY A 75 -7.61 12.89 16.38
C GLY A 75 -7.11 11.51 15.99
N VAL A 76 -8.00 10.54 16.07
CA VAL A 76 -7.76 9.13 15.73
C VAL A 76 -8.24 8.87 14.31
N VAL A 77 -7.39 8.25 13.52
CA VAL A 77 -7.68 7.91 12.11
C VAL A 77 -8.28 6.51 11.99
N ASN A 78 -7.79 5.57 12.79
CA ASN A 78 -8.29 4.18 12.85
C ASN A 78 -8.47 3.78 14.31
N GLY A 79 -9.67 3.42 14.72
CA GLY A 79 -9.93 3.11 16.12
C GLY A 79 -11.42 2.98 16.44
N ARG A 80 -11.75 3.33 17.66
CA ARG A 80 -13.14 3.32 18.14
C ARG A 80 -13.41 4.45 19.13
N ASN A 81 -14.67 4.80 19.24
CA ASN A 81 -15.24 5.50 20.39
C ASN A 81 -16.17 4.54 21.18
N ASP A 82 -17.00 5.09 22.06
CA ASP A 82 -17.94 4.29 22.86
C ASP A 82 -19.03 3.57 22.02
N ARG A 83 -19.33 4.04 20.82
CA ARG A 83 -20.46 3.57 20.02
C ARG A 83 -20.04 2.87 18.73
N ILE A 84 -19.01 3.36 18.06
CA ILE A 84 -18.60 2.87 16.74
C ILE A 84 -17.11 2.50 16.69
N ALA A 85 -16.77 1.58 15.83
CA ALA A 85 -15.42 1.35 15.33
C ALA A 85 -15.33 1.83 13.88
N PHE A 86 -14.19 2.42 13.54
CA PHE A 86 -13.95 2.97 12.21
C PHE A 86 -12.49 2.81 11.79
N GLY A 87 -12.30 2.73 10.50
CA GLY A 87 -10.97 2.68 9.92
C GLY A 87 -11.03 2.95 8.42
N LEU A 88 -9.91 3.40 7.86
CA LEU A 88 -9.85 3.72 6.45
C LEU A 88 -8.88 2.81 5.69
N THR A 89 -9.26 2.44 4.48
CA THR A 89 -8.43 1.70 3.54
C THR A 89 -8.20 2.52 2.29
N SER A 90 -7.04 2.33 1.64
CA SER A 90 -6.72 3.05 0.41
C SER A 90 -7.72 2.71 -0.68
N LEU A 91 -8.28 3.73 -1.33
CA LEU A 91 -9.09 3.59 -2.52
C LEU A 91 -8.23 3.89 -3.76
N LYS A 92 -8.12 2.92 -4.66
CA LYS A 92 -7.26 3.04 -5.85
C LYS A 92 -8.02 3.70 -6.99
N VAL A 93 -8.10 5.02 -6.94
CA VAL A 93 -8.72 5.84 -7.98
C VAL A 93 -7.70 6.78 -8.60
N ASP A 94 -7.99 7.23 -9.80
CA ASP A 94 -7.14 8.15 -10.55
C ASP A 94 -7.39 9.59 -10.10
N VAL A 95 -6.45 10.12 -9.33
CA VAL A 95 -6.49 11.45 -8.69
C VAL A 95 -5.37 12.37 -9.12
N GLN A 96 -4.64 11.97 -10.15
CA GLN A 96 -3.51 12.72 -10.72
C GLN A 96 -3.52 12.61 -12.24
N ASP A 97 -3.35 13.74 -12.91
CA ASP A 97 -3.17 13.80 -14.37
C ASP A 97 -1.96 14.64 -14.73
N LEU A 98 -1.28 14.24 -15.80
CA LEU A 98 -0.22 15.02 -16.41
C LEU A 98 -0.71 15.67 -17.69
N PHE A 99 -0.47 16.98 -17.81
CA PHE A 99 -0.81 17.76 -18.99
C PHE A 99 0.45 18.27 -19.67
N LEU A 100 0.54 18.02 -20.98
CA LEU A 100 1.54 18.65 -21.84
C LEU A 100 1.05 20.07 -22.18
N GLU A 101 1.78 21.08 -21.72
CA GLU A 101 1.48 22.48 -22.00
C GLU A 101 2.39 23.01 -23.11
N GLN A 102 1.83 23.76 -24.04
CA GLN A 102 2.58 24.45 -25.09
C GLN A 102 2.79 25.91 -24.72
N PHE A 103 4.03 26.32 -24.53
CA PHE A 103 4.41 27.69 -24.22
C PHE A 103 4.73 28.49 -25.49
N SER A 104 4.53 29.80 -25.46
CA SER A 104 4.86 30.70 -26.56
C SER A 104 6.36 30.97 -26.60
N PRO A 105 7.02 30.78 -27.76
CA PRO A 105 8.43 31.17 -27.91
C PRO A 105 8.68 32.67 -27.74
N GLN A 106 7.68 33.51 -28.10
CA GLN A 106 7.78 34.96 -28.01
C GLN A 106 7.48 35.51 -26.61
N PHE A 107 6.63 34.80 -25.86
CA PHE A 107 6.19 35.20 -24.52
C PHE A 107 6.34 34.01 -23.56
N PRO A 108 7.48 33.83 -22.90
CA PRO A 108 7.84 32.64 -22.15
C PRO A 108 6.88 32.27 -20.99
N ASN A 109 6.07 33.22 -20.54
CA ASN A 109 5.06 33.00 -19.49
C ASN A 109 3.64 32.78 -20.03
N LYS A 110 3.47 32.73 -21.36
CA LYS A 110 2.15 32.42 -21.96
C LYS A 110 2.10 30.99 -22.44
N TYR A 111 1.03 30.29 -22.09
CA TYR A 111 0.75 28.94 -22.53
C TYR A 111 -0.58 28.87 -23.32
N LYS A 112 -0.69 27.90 -24.19
CA LYS A 112 -1.84 27.70 -25.07
C LYS A 112 -2.99 27.02 -24.34
N THR A 113 -4.21 27.55 -24.52
CA THR A 113 -5.46 26.99 -24.01
C THR A 113 -6.43 26.72 -25.17
N PRO A 114 -7.56 26.04 -24.98
CA PRO A 114 -8.55 25.84 -26.03
C PRO A 114 -9.10 27.15 -26.65
N THR A 115 -9.06 28.23 -25.88
CA THR A 115 -9.60 29.54 -26.30
C THR A 115 -8.54 30.56 -26.68
N GLY A 116 -7.24 30.18 -26.67
CA GLY A 116 -6.14 31.09 -27.02
C GLY A 116 -4.95 30.99 -26.09
N TRP A 117 -4.26 32.09 -25.85
CA TRP A 117 -3.07 32.17 -24.98
C TRP A 117 -3.41 32.77 -23.63
N ALA A 118 -3.04 32.09 -22.53
CA ALA A 118 -3.18 32.56 -21.16
C ALA A 118 -1.81 32.79 -20.51
N ASN A 119 -1.75 33.62 -19.47
CA ASN A 119 -0.55 33.79 -18.67
C ASN A 119 -0.47 32.68 -17.62
N ALA A 120 0.70 32.06 -17.49
CA ALA A 120 1.01 31.23 -16.34
C ALA A 120 1.24 32.12 -15.10
N LYS A 121 0.78 31.65 -13.93
CA LYS A 121 1.01 32.31 -12.65
C LYS A 121 2.41 31.95 -12.16
N GLU A 122 3.22 32.94 -11.79
CA GLU A 122 4.49 32.73 -11.11
C GLU A 122 4.28 32.79 -9.60
N ILE A 123 4.68 31.74 -8.90
CA ILE A 123 4.69 31.64 -7.44
C ILE A 123 6.15 31.59 -7.01
N VAL A 124 6.54 32.43 -6.05
CA VAL A 124 7.88 32.43 -5.50
C VAL A 124 7.82 31.88 -4.08
N GLU A 125 8.43 30.73 -3.88
CA GLU A 125 8.54 30.08 -2.58
C GLU A 125 9.90 30.41 -1.96
N GLU A 126 9.89 30.92 -0.73
CA GLU A 126 11.10 31.13 0.06
C GLU A 126 11.36 29.93 0.95
N ILE A 127 12.39 29.16 0.62
CA ILE A 127 12.78 27.97 1.37
C ILE A 127 13.99 28.31 2.24
N PRO A 128 13.84 28.38 3.58
CA PRO A 128 14.99 28.60 4.47
C PRO A 128 15.86 27.34 4.49
N VAL A 129 17.11 27.48 4.08
CA VAL A 129 18.08 26.38 4.03
C VAL A 129 19.16 26.60 5.08
N ARG A 130 19.42 25.59 5.90
CA ARG A 130 20.52 25.59 6.88
C ARG A 130 21.76 24.94 6.26
N PHE A 131 22.86 25.69 6.16
CA PHE A 131 24.10 25.22 5.55
C PHE A 131 25.12 24.60 6.53
N SER A 132 24.88 24.67 7.84
CA SER A 132 25.81 24.14 8.85
C SER A 132 25.07 23.65 10.09
N SER A 133 25.55 22.53 10.67
CA SER A 133 25.02 21.98 11.91
C SER A 133 25.32 22.84 13.16
N SER A 134 26.24 23.81 13.06
CA SER A 134 26.77 24.49 14.24
C SER A 134 26.40 25.97 14.38
N LEU A 135 25.81 26.62 13.42
CA LEU A 135 25.39 28.04 13.57
C LEU A 135 24.34 28.46 12.53
N VAL A 136 23.53 29.39 12.95
CA VAL A 136 22.45 30.16 12.36
C VAL A 136 22.83 30.86 11.03
N LEU A 137 23.31 30.13 10.06
CA LEU A 137 23.39 30.63 8.69
C LEU A 137 22.21 30.02 7.91
N THR A 138 21.09 30.68 7.99
CA THR A 138 19.97 30.45 7.07
C THR A 138 20.13 31.34 5.86
N SER A 139 20.18 30.79 4.68
CA SER A 139 19.91 31.56 3.46
C SER A 139 18.56 31.12 2.91
N ASN A 140 17.80 32.01 2.34
CA ASN A 140 16.56 31.71 1.69
C ASN A 140 16.86 31.33 0.23
N LEU A 141 16.51 30.09 -0.12
CA LEU A 141 16.43 29.66 -1.52
C LEU A 141 15.11 30.17 -2.09
N LEU A 142 15.16 31.04 -3.06
CA LEU A 142 13.96 31.46 -3.80
C LEU A 142 13.70 30.44 -4.90
N HIS A 143 12.61 29.71 -4.78
CA HIS A 143 12.18 28.74 -5.78
C HIS A 143 10.96 29.27 -6.54
N LYS A 144 11.10 29.41 -7.88
CA LYS A 144 10.03 29.87 -8.75
C LYS A 144 9.26 28.71 -9.33
N VAL A 145 7.96 28.66 -9.08
CA VAL A 145 7.03 27.70 -9.65
C VAL A 145 6.13 28.42 -10.63
N LEU A 146 6.03 27.91 -11.85
CA LEU A 146 5.02 28.34 -12.80
C LEU A 146 3.79 27.44 -12.65
N GLU A 147 2.61 28.03 -12.62
CA GLU A 147 1.33 27.34 -12.52
C GLU A 147 0.45 27.67 -13.72
N THR A 148 -0.08 26.63 -14.37
CA THR A 148 -1.10 26.74 -15.41
C THR A 148 -2.47 26.44 -14.82
N ARG A 149 -3.52 26.44 -15.63
CA ARG A 149 -4.86 26.01 -15.22
C ARG A 149 -4.92 24.53 -14.77
N HIS A 150 -3.93 23.72 -15.13
CA HIS A 150 -3.82 22.32 -14.72
C HIS A 150 -2.95 22.11 -13.47
N GLY A 151 -2.36 23.18 -12.92
CA GLY A 151 -1.53 23.14 -11.73
C GLY A 151 -0.07 23.47 -12.01
N PRO A 152 0.83 23.13 -11.05
CA PRO A 152 2.24 23.49 -11.13
C PRO A 152 2.95 22.76 -12.27
N ILE A 153 3.89 23.47 -12.89
CA ILE A 153 4.80 22.93 -13.90
C ILE A 153 5.93 22.15 -13.21
N LEU A 154 6.03 20.86 -13.52
CA LEU A 154 7.08 19.98 -13.00
C LEU A 154 8.37 20.04 -13.84
N ILE A 155 8.22 20.11 -15.15
CA ILE A 155 9.32 20.20 -16.11
C ILE A 155 8.94 21.17 -17.22
N LYS A 156 9.89 22.01 -17.66
CA LYS A 156 9.72 22.93 -18.77
C LYS A 156 10.97 22.96 -19.64
N ASN A 157 10.79 22.97 -20.95
CA ASN A 157 11.79 23.42 -21.93
C ASN A 157 11.29 24.71 -22.63
N ASP A 158 11.93 25.12 -23.72
CA ASP A 158 11.60 26.38 -24.39
C ASP A 158 10.14 26.47 -24.86
N GLU A 159 9.57 25.37 -25.37
CA GLU A 159 8.24 25.34 -26.00
C GLU A 159 7.21 24.49 -25.27
N ASN A 160 7.65 23.52 -24.48
CA ASN A 160 6.76 22.56 -23.85
C ASN A 160 7.05 22.44 -22.35
N ALA A 161 5.99 22.15 -21.61
CA ALA A 161 6.09 21.90 -20.18
C ALA A 161 5.12 20.77 -19.79
N VAL A 162 5.35 20.16 -18.62
CA VAL A 162 4.44 19.18 -18.02
C VAL A 162 3.88 19.77 -16.75
N ALA A 163 2.56 19.94 -16.71
CA ALA A 163 1.81 20.35 -15.54
C ALA A 163 1.23 19.15 -14.80
N LEU A 164 1.07 19.25 -13.50
CA LEU A 164 0.45 18.25 -12.64
C LEU A 164 -0.89 18.75 -12.10
N SER A 165 -1.97 18.08 -12.48
CA SER A 165 -3.23 18.16 -11.74
C SER A 165 -3.25 17.07 -10.67
N TRP A 166 -3.44 17.46 -9.42
CA TRP A 166 -3.53 16.55 -8.29
C TRP A 166 -4.55 17.06 -7.28
N VAL A 167 -5.44 16.19 -6.80
CA VAL A 167 -6.48 16.56 -5.82
C VAL A 167 -5.93 17.19 -4.54
N GLY A 168 -4.68 16.86 -4.17
CA GLY A 168 -4.01 17.46 -3.01
C GLY A 168 -3.59 18.92 -3.22
N LEU A 169 -3.51 19.42 -4.46
CA LEU A 169 -3.12 20.79 -4.79
C LEU A 169 -4.32 21.68 -5.16
N ASN A 170 -5.37 21.09 -5.71
CA ASN A 170 -6.43 21.85 -6.37
C ASN A 170 -7.52 22.41 -5.44
N GLN A 171 -7.43 22.17 -4.13
CA GLN A 171 -8.49 22.58 -3.19
C GLN A 171 -7.93 22.98 -1.81
N PRO A 172 -7.07 24.02 -1.73
CA PRO A 172 -6.44 24.42 -0.47
C PRO A 172 -7.46 24.85 0.61
N GLU A 173 -8.60 25.44 0.21
CA GLU A 173 -9.68 25.83 1.11
C GLU A 173 -10.40 24.65 1.77
N LYS A 174 -10.29 23.44 1.22
CA LYS A 174 -10.91 22.22 1.77
C LYS A 174 -10.01 21.45 2.75
N THR A 175 -8.81 21.92 3.01
CA THR A 175 -7.91 21.28 4.00
C THR A 175 -8.52 21.31 5.40
N ILE A 176 -9.18 22.41 5.78
CA ILE A 176 -9.90 22.54 7.05
C ILE A 176 -11.04 21.52 7.13
N SER A 177 -11.71 21.22 6.01
CA SER A 177 -12.81 20.25 5.99
C SER A 177 -12.33 18.82 6.26
N CYS A 178 -11.09 18.45 5.91
CA CYS A 178 -10.53 17.14 6.28
C CYS A 178 -10.36 17.00 7.80
N ALA A 179 -9.85 18.02 8.48
CA ALA A 179 -9.72 18.03 9.94
C ALA A 179 -11.09 17.99 10.62
N GLU A 180 -12.07 18.74 10.10
CA GLU A 180 -13.44 18.71 10.56
C GLU A 180 -14.09 17.34 10.36
N ALA A 181 -13.87 16.70 9.22
CA ALA A 181 -14.38 15.36 8.95
C ALA A 181 -13.84 14.34 9.95
N ILE A 182 -12.54 14.35 10.25
CA ILE A 182 -11.94 13.48 11.27
C ILE A 182 -12.52 13.78 12.66
N TYR A 183 -12.69 15.06 13.01
CA TYR A 183 -13.32 15.44 14.28
C TYR A 183 -14.75 14.90 14.38
N ARG A 184 -15.58 15.07 13.35
CA ARG A 184 -16.97 14.57 13.30
C ARG A 184 -17.00 13.04 13.33
N LEU A 185 -16.11 12.37 12.60
CA LEU A 185 -15.96 10.92 12.62
C LEU A 185 -15.68 10.41 14.04
N ASN A 186 -14.75 11.04 14.75
CA ASN A 186 -14.40 10.68 16.13
C ASN A 186 -15.56 10.86 17.13
N HIS A 187 -16.52 11.74 16.85
CA HIS A 187 -17.71 11.99 17.68
C HIS A 187 -18.97 11.27 17.18
N SER A 188 -18.90 10.55 16.06
CA SER A 188 -20.06 9.85 15.50
C SER A 188 -20.52 8.71 16.40
N ALA A 189 -21.84 8.58 16.58
CA ALA A 189 -22.42 7.52 17.40
C ALA A 189 -23.19 6.46 16.60
N ASN A 190 -23.44 6.69 15.30
CA ASN A 190 -24.20 5.81 14.42
C ASN A 190 -23.86 6.07 12.95
N TRP A 191 -24.43 5.24 12.06
CA TRP A 191 -24.21 5.32 10.62
C TRP A 191 -24.53 6.71 10.01
N ALA A 192 -25.66 7.31 10.39
CA ALA A 192 -26.06 8.60 9.82
C ALA A 192 -25.07 9.73 10.17
N GLN A 193 -24.59 9.77 11.41
CA GLN A 193 -23.58 10.73 11.84
C GLN A 193 -22.21 10.45 11.18
N PHE A 194 -21.85 9.17 11.03
CA PHE A 194 -20.65 8.75 10.33
C PHE A 194 -20.66 9.24 8.88
N GLN A 195 -21.73 9.03 8.12
CA GLN A 195 -21.87 9.53 6.74
C GLN A 195 -21.83 11.06 6.69
N SER A 196 -22.61 11.75 7.55
CA SER A 196 -22.63 13.21 7.60
C SER A 196 -21.26 13.81 7.93
N GLY A 197 -20.46 13.15 8.78
CA GLY A 197 -19.07 13.54 9.04
C GLY A 197 -18.19 13.43 7.80
N LEU A 198 -18.32 12.33 7.08
CA LEU A 198 -17.51 12.05 5.89
C LEU A 198 -17.87 12.89 4.66
N GLU A 199 -19.08 13.45 4.59
CA GLU A 199 -19.47 14.38 3.53
C GLU A 199 -18.56 15.62 3.47
N HIS A 200 -17.95 15.98 4.60
CA HIS A 200 -16.98 17.07 4.70
C HIS A 200 -15.55 16.66 4.28
N TYR A 201 -15.31 15.37 4.08
CA TYR A 201 -13.97 14.89 3.77
C TYR A 201 -13.62 15.12 2.29
N ALA A 202 -12.71 16.04 2.02
CA ALA A 202 -12.30 16.45 0.67
C ALA A 202 -10.82 16.14 0.34
N GLY A 203 -10.18 15.26 1.10
CA GLY A 203 -8.79 14.81 0.88
C GLY A 203 -8.66 13.72 -0.18
N SER A 204 -7.52 13.01 -0.15
CA SER A 204 -7.33 11.81 -0.95
C SER A 204 -8.44 10.79 -0.68
N PRO A 205 -8.96 10.10 -1.71
CA PRO A 205 -10.07 9.18 -1.53
C PRO A 205 -9.68 7.94 -0.73
N PHE A 206 -10.56 7.56 0.19
CA PHE A 206 -10.47 6.34 0.99
C PHE A 206 -11.82 5.63 1.04
N THR A 207 -11.79 4.32 1.31
CA THR A 207 -12.95 3.57 1.79
C THR A 207 -12.91 3.57 3.31
N PHE A 208 -13.90 4.16 3.94
CA PHE A 208 -14.08 4.19 5.39
C PHE A 208 -14.96 3.01 5.81
N LEU A 209 -14.46 2.17 6.71
CA LEU A 209 -15.16 1.05 7.30
C LEU A 209 -15.88 1.50 8.56
N PHE A 210 -17.04 0.92 8.81
CA PHE A 210 -17.90 1.21 9.93
C PHE A 210 -18.38 -0.10 10.58
N ALA A 211 -18.39 -0.12 11.91
CA ALA A 211 -19.11 -1.10 12.71
C ALA A 211 -19.65 -0.41 13.97
N ASP A 212 -20.77 -0.87 14.53
CA ASP A 212 -21.33 -0.28 15.76
C ASP A 212 -21.66 -1.33 16.83
N LYS A 213 -21.95 -0.83 18.04
CA LYS A 213 -22.34 -1.66 19.19
C LYS A 213 -23.67 -2.38 19.02
N ASP A 214 -24.53 -1.90 18.13
CA ASP A 214 -25.82 -2.50 17.86
C ASP A 214 -25.70 -3.66 16.89
N GLY A 215 -24.47 -3.92 16.39
CA GLY A 215 -24.10 -5.07 15.57
C GLY A 215 -24.14 -4.81 14.08
N HIS A 216 -24.38 -3.57 13.67
CA HIS A 216 -24.40 -3.13 12.29
C HIS A 216 -22.99 -2.93 11.73
N ILE A 217 -22.87 -3.08 10.42
CA ILE A 217 -21.64 -2.82 9.67
C ILE A 217 -21.93 -2.00 8.42
N GLY A 218 -20.90 -1.31 7.91
CA GLY A 218 -21.03 -0.57 6.67
C GLY A 218 -19.68 -0.11 6.10
N TYR A 219 -19.75 0.52 4.95
CA TYR A 219 -18.63 1.24 4.38
C TYR A 219 -19.11 2.44 3.55
N GLN A 220 -18.28 3.46 3.47
CA GLN A 220 -18.49 4.66 2.68
C GLN A 220 -17.18 5.07 2.01
N GLN A 221 -17.21 5.30 0.70
CA GLN A 221 -16.12 5.96 0.00
C GLN A 221 -16.26 7.49 0.18
N ALA A 222 -15.17 8.17 0.49
CA ALA A 222 -15.14 9.62 0.62
C ALA A 222 -13.79 10.17 0.16
N GLY A 223 -13.80 11.42 -0.31
CA GLY A 223 -12.62 12.14 -0.82
C GLY A 223 -12.90 12.83 -2.15
N SER A 224 -11.91 13.50 -2.69
CA SER A 224 -12.01 14.18 -3.99
C SER A 224 -11.67 13.22 -5.12
N ILE A 225 -12.63 12.92 -5.99
CA ILE A 225 -12.46 12.10 -7.19
C ILE A 225 -12.82 12.97 -8.40
N PRO A 226 -11.85 13.31 -9.27
CA PRO A 226 -12.10 14.22 -10.38
C PRO A 226 -12.94 13.57 -11.48
N GLU A 227 -13.94 14.28 -11.96
CA GLU A 227 -14.65 13.99 -13.20
C GLU A 227 -13.97 14.73 -14.34
N ARG A 228 -13.62 13.98 -15.40
CA ARG A 228 -12.85 14.48 -16.53
C ARG A 228 -13.75 14.78 -17.71
N SER A 229 -13.44 15.88 -18.43
CA SER A 229 -14.09 16.21 -19.69
C SER A 229 -13.89 15.10 -20.71
N THR A 230 -15.00 14.62 -21.28
CA THR A 230 -15.01 13.60 -22.35
C THR A 230 -15.02 14.23 -23.74
N ALA A 231 -14.69 15.52 -23.88
CA ALA A 231 -14.78 16.24 -25.15
C ALA A 231 -14.28 15.41 -26.36
N GLY A 232 -15.15 14.56 -26.89
CA GLY A 232 -14.97 13.77 -28.10
C GLY A 232 -14.52 12.31 -27.98
N LYS A 233 -14.20 11.77 -26.79
CA LYS A 233 -13.78 10.35 -26.61
C LYS A 233 -14.12 9.77 -25.25
N SER A 234 -14.73 8.60 -25.23
CA SER A 234 -15.07 7.82 -24.04
C SER A 234 -14.05 6.70 -23.81
N ASN A 235 -12.80 6.98 -23.48
CA ASN A 235 -11.84 5.91 -23.25
C ASN A 235 -11.16 6.09 -21.88
N LYS A 236 -11.48 5.19 -20.92
CA LYS A 236 -10.88 5.16 -19.56
C LYS A 236 -9.35 5.03 -19.57
N PHE A 237 -8.74 4.62 -20.66
CA PHE A 237 -7.29 4.50 -20.82
C PHE A 237 -6.57 5.83 -21.08
N GLU A 238 -7.28 6.89 -21.47
CA GLU A 238 -6.66 8.17 -21.83
C GLU A 238 -6.18 8.95 -20.60
N SER A 239 -6.75 8.71 -19.42
CA SER A 239 -6.31 9.34 -18.17
C SER A 239 -4.89 8.92 -17.74
N CYS A 240 -4.39 7.77 -18.20
CA CYS A 240 -3.04 7.30 -17.93
C CYS A 240 -1.97 7.89 -18.88
N LEU A 241 -2.38 8.71 -19.85
CA LEU A 241 -1.50 9.30 -20.85
C LEU A 241 -1.27 10.79 -20.57
N LEU A 242 -0.20 11.32 -21.15
CA LEU A 242 0.08 12.74 -21.12
C LEU A 242 -0.94 13.47 -22.02
N ASN A 243 -1.85 14.23 -21.42
CA ASN A 243 -2.93 14.92 -22.12
C ASN A 243 -2.44 16.25 -22.70
N PRO A 244 -2.78 16.60 -23.96
CA PRO A 244 -2.45 17.91 -24.51
C PRO A 244 -3.32 19.00 -23.87
N GLY A 245 -2.74 19.88 -23.06
CA GLY A 245 -3.43 20.88 -22.24
C GLY A 245 -4.22 21.94 -23.02
N TRP A 246 -3.93 22.11 -24.32
CA TRP A 246 -4.61 23.08 -25.19
C TRP A 246 -5.86 22.52 -25.90
N VAL A 247 -6.23 21.26 -25.66
CA VAL A 247 -7.39 20.63 -26.33
C VAL A 247 -8.63 20.62 -25.43
N GLY A 248 -8.44 20.60 -24.11
CA GLY A 248 -9.53 20.53 -23.14
C GLY A 248 -10.06 19.13 -22.87
N THR A 249 -9.57 18.11 -23.58
CA THR A 249 -9.86 16.70 -23.28
C THR A 249 -9.11 16.30 -22.02
N GLY A 250 -9.81 15.67 -21.07
CA GLY A 250 -9.23 15.29 -19.78
C GLY A 250 -9.20 16.41 -18.74
N ASP A 251 -9.63 17.63 -19.07
CA ASP A 251 -9.78 18.70 -18.07
C ASP A 251 -10.69 18.26 -16.94
N TRP A 252 -10.34 18.60 -15.72
CA TRP A 252 -11.18 18.34 -14.55
C TRP A 252 -12.34 19.33 -14.53
N VAL A 253 -13.57 18.82 -14.67
CA VAL A 253 -14.77 19.64 -14.77
C VAL A 253 -15.59 19.69 -13.48
N ALA A 254 -15.48 18.64 -12.65
CA ALA A 254 -16.16 18.52 -11.36
C ALA A 254 -15.44 17.50 -10.47
N ASN A 255 -15.93 17.32 -9.24
CA ASN A 255 -15.65 16.15 -8.44
C ASN A 255 -16.91 15.27 -8.36
N LEU A 256 -16.72 13.94 -8.29
CA LEU A 256 -17.81 13.01 -8.05
C LEU A 256 -18.54 13.40 -6.76
N PRO A 257 -19.87 13.62 -6.79
CA PRO A 257 -20.63 13.98 -5.61
C PRO A 257 -20.59 12.87 -4.55
N PHE A 258 -20.52 13.24 -3.27
CA PHE A 258 -20.45 12.28 -2.14
C PHE A 258 -21.59 11.24 -2.19
N LYS A 259 -22.81 11.65 -2.50
CA LYS A 259 -23.98 10.76 -2.62
C LYS A 259 -23.84 9.68 -3.71
N ASP A 260 -23.00 9.94 -4.72
CA ASP A 260 -22.78 9.02 -5.86
C ASP A 260 -21.55 8.12 -5.64
N MET A 261 -20.81 8.31 -4.53
CA MET A 261 -19.72 7.43 -4.11
C MET A 261 -20.28 6.12 -3.53
N GLU A 262 -19.53 5.04 -3.73
CA GLU A 262 -19.98 3.72 -3.28
C GLU A 262 -20.07 3.63 -1.75
N HIS A 263 -21.19 3.08 -1.30
CA HIS A 263 -21.44 2.84 0.12
C HIS A 263 -22.43 1.68 0.30
N ALA A 264 -22.42 1.07 1.47
CA ALA A 264 -23.48 0.17 1.91
C ALA A 264 -23.57 0.18 3.44
N PHE A 265 -24.78 -0.02 3.93
CA PHE A 265 -25.10 -0.29 5.32
C PHE A 265 -25.78 -1.64 5.41
N ASP A 266 -25.33 -2.48 6.34
CA ASP A 266 -25.80 -3.85 6.55
C ASP A 266 -25.87 -4.69 5.25
N PRO A 267 -24.71 -4.88 4.57
CA PRO A 267 -24.69 -5.70 3.37
C PRO A 267 -25.25 -7.11 3.66
N ALA A 268 -26.03 -7.65 2.73
CA ALA A 268 -26.75 -8.94 2.89
C ALA A 268 -25.81 -10.14 3.11
N GLU A 269 -24.55 -9.99 2.74
CA GLU A 269 -23.50 -10.97 3.01
C GLU A 269 -23.20 -11.11 4.51
N GLY A 270 -23.49 -10.08 5.33
CA GLY A 270 -23.14 -9.98 6.74
C GLY A 270 -21.67 -9.66 6.97
N TYR A 271 -20.93 -9.32 5.92
CA TYR A 271 -19.56 -8.81 5.97
C TYR A 271 -19.26 -7.94 4.75
N TYR A 272 -18.22 -7.12 4.85
CA TYR A 272 -17.65 -6.37 3.74
C TYR A 272 -16.13 -6.47 3.78
N VAL A 273 -15.51 -6.64 2.60
CA VAL A 273 -14.05 -6.64 2.40
C VAL A 273 -13.69 -5.48 1.50
N ALA A 274 -12.83 -4.60 1.97
CA ALA A 274 -12.38 -3.44 1.18
C ALA A 274 -11.54 -3.88 -0.03
N ASN A 275 -11.65 -3.10 -1.11
CA ASN A 275 -10.90 -3.30 -2.37
C ASN A 275 -11.20 -4.64 -3.08
N PHE A 276 -12.32 -5.29 -2.78
CA PHE A 276 -12.72 -6.54 -3.44
C PHE A 276 -13.35 -6.30 -4.81
N ARG A 277 -14.18 -5.27 -4.92
CA ARG A 277 -14.84 -4.93 -6.19
C ARG A 277 -14.12 -3.76 -6.84
N GLN A 278 -13.98 -3.85 -8.16
CA GLN A 278 -13.58 -2.71 -8.97
C GLN A 278 -14.68 -1.66 -8.89
N SER A 279 -14.41 -0.54 -8.24
CA SER A 279 -15.28 0.62 -8.29
C SER A 279 -15.34 1.14 -9.73
N ARG A 280 -16.45 1.78 -10.12
CA ARG A 280 -16.56 2.48 -11.41
C ARG A 280 -15.50 3.56 -11.60
N THR A 281 -14.90 3.99 -10.51
CA THR A 281 -13.91 5.05 -10.42
C THR A 281 -12.48 4.53 -10.29
N GLU A 282 -12.27 3.21 -10.09
CA GLU A 282 -10.92 2.64 -9.94
C GLU A 282 -10.19 2.52 -11.28
N MET A 283 -8.88 2.71 -11.22
CA MET A 283 -7.99 2.51 -12.36
C MET A 283 -7.95 1.02 -12.77
N PRO A 284 -8.21 0.68 -14.04
CA PRO A 284 -8.24 -0.71 -14.52
C PRO A 284 -6.92 -1.46 -14.37
N LEU A 285 -5.81 -0.74 -14.22
CA LEU A 285 -4.45 -1.28 -14.24
C LEU A 285 -3.85 -1.55 -12.85
N ASN A 286 -4.58 -1.26 -11.76
CA ASN A 286 -3.97 -1.20 -10.43
C ASN A 286 -4.50 -2.25 -9.44
N LEU A 287 -4.90 -3.41 -9.94
CA LEU A 287 -5.62 -4.40 -9.16
C LEU A 287 -4.71 -5.55 -8.70
N ASN A 288 -4.17 -5.45 -7.50
CA ASN A 288 -3.85 -6.65 -6.76
C ASN A 288 -5.13 -7.15 -6.07
N VAL A 289 -5.85 -8.05 -6.74
CA VAL A 289 -7.13 -8.59 -6.25
C VAL A 289 -6.94 -9.76 -5.28
N TYR A 290 -5.76 -10.37 -5.23
CA TYR A 290 -5.54 -11.65 -4.54
C TYR A 290 -5.81 -11.57 -3.04
N ARG A 291 -5.34 -10.51 -2.38
CA ARG A 291 -5.53 -10.33 -0.93
C ARG A 291 -7.00 -10.20 -0.55
N ALA A 292 -7.72 -9.30 -1.21
CA ALA A 292 -9.14 -9.11 -0.96
C ALA A 292 -9.94 -10.37 -1.31
N GLN A 293 -9.59 -11.06 -2.40
CA GLN A 293 -10.22 -12.34 -2.78
C GLN A 293 -9.97 -13.43 -1.72
N ARG A 294 -8.75 -13.49 -1.15
CA ARG A 294 -8.43 -14.46 -0.09
C ARG A 294 -9.26 -14.20 1.16
N ILE A 295 -9.35 -12.96 1.62
CA ILE A 295 -10.17 -12.56 2.77
C ILE A 295 -11.64 -12.91 2.52
N LEU A 296 -12.15 -12.54 1.35
CA LEU A 296 -13.53 -12.84 0.95
C LEU A 296 -13.82 -14.35 0.97
N ASN A 297 -12.93 -15.17 0.39
CA ASN A 297 -13.10 -16.61 0.33
C ASN A 297 -13.17 -17.24 1.73
N VAL A 298 -12.36 -16.74 2.68
CA VAL A 298 -12.36 -17.20 4.07
C VAL A 298 -13.67 -16.83 4.75
N LEU A 299 -14.12 -15.57 4.66
CA LEU A 299 -15.37 -15.10 5.27
C LEU A 299 -16.60 -15.78 4.64
N ALA A 300 -16.61 -15.97 3.32
CA ALA A 300 -17.65 -16.72 2.62
C ALA A 300 -17.71 -18.19 3.07
N THR A 301 -16.56 -18.80 3.37
CA THR A 301 -16.49 -20.17 3.88
C THR A 301 -17.08 -20.26 5.28
N TYR A 302 -16.79 -19.33 6.18
CA TYR A 302 -17.43 -19.26 7.50
C TYR A 302 -18.95 -19.15 7.38
N LYS A 303 -19.43 -18.23 6.52
CA LYS A 303 -20.87 -18.07 6.26
C LYS A 303 -21.51 -19.36 5.74
N LYS A 304 -20.92 -19.97 4.70
CA LYS A 304 -21.42 -21.21 4.07
C LYS A 304 -21.54 -22.36 5.08
N ASN A 305 -20.58 -22.48 5.98
CA ASN A 305 -20.51 -23.55 6.97
C ASN A 305 -21.23 -23.19 8.28
N ALA A 306 -21.92 -22.05 8.36
CA ALA A 306 -22.54 -21.52 9.58
C ALA A 306 -21.55 -21.44 10.78
N GLN A 307 -20.26 -21.29 10.50
CA GLN A 307 -19.23 -21.11 11.51
C GLN A 307 -19.16 -19.62 11.90
N LYS A 308 -18.98 -19.37 13.18
CA LYS A 308 -18.87 -18.01 13.74
C LYS A 308 -17.45 -17.78 14.24
N PRO A 309 -16.60 -17.07 13.45
CA PRO A 309 -15.23 -16.79 13.87
C PRO A 309 -15.19 -15.84 15.07
N GLY A 310 -14.16 -16.03 15.92
CA GLY A 310 -13.76 -15.09 16.95
C GLY A 310 -12.65 -14.14 16.50
N LEU A 311 -12.15 -13.29 17.40
CA LEU A 311 -11.02 -12.42 17.11
C LEU A 311 -9.70 -13.17 16.80
N PRO A 312 -9.40 -14.34 17.41
CA PRO A 312 -8.22 -15.11 17.04
C PRO A 312 -8.19 -15.50 15.56
N GLU A 313 -9.32 -15.91 14.98
CA GLU A 313 -9.44 -16.26 13.56
C GLU A 313 -9.24 -15.02 12.68
N MET A 314 -9.69 -13.82 13.13
CA MET A 314 -9.43 -12.56 12.43
C MET A 314 -7.95 -12.18 12.46
N ALA A 315 -7.27 -12.41 13.59
CA ALA A 315 -5.82 -12.21 13.71
C ALA A 315 -5.03 -13.15 12.77
N LEU A 316 -5.41 -14.41 12.74
CA LEU A 316 -4.82 -15.40 11.83
C LEU A 316 -5.04 -15.01 10.36
N LEU A 317 -6.21 -14.47 10.02
CA LEU A 317 -6.49 -13.99 8.66
C LEU A 317 -5.65 -12.76 8.29
N GLN A 318 -5.35 -11.85 9.23
CA GLN A 318 -4.39 -10.75 8.99
C GLN A 318 -2.97 -11.29 8.73
N GLY A 319 -2.64 -12.43 9.28
CA GLY A 319 -1.34 -13.10 9.11
C GLY A 319 -1.30 -14.14 7.98
N ASP A 320 -2.37 -14.30 7.20
CA ASP A 320 -2.44 -15.35 6.17
C ASP A 320 -1.40 -15.11 5.07
N GLN A 321 -0.57 -16.13 4.83
CA GLN A 321 0.56 -16.12 3.89
C GLN A 321 0.38 -17.12 2.75
N LEU A 322 -0.86 -17.54 2.46
CA LEU A 322 -1.13 -18.46 1.36
C LEU A 322 -0.89 -17.78 0.01
N ALA A 323 0.07 -18.29 -0.75
CA ALA A 323 0.42 -17.77 -2.07
C ALA A 323 -0.69 -18.08 -3.10
N PRO A 324 -1.32 -17.08 -3.72
CA PRO A 324 -2.46 -17.30 -4.62
C PRO A 324 -2.11 -18.09 -5.87
N LEU A 325 -0.91 -17.93 -6.39
CA LEU A 325 -0.46 -18.62 -7.62
C LEU A 325 0.23 -19.97 -7.35
N ALA A 326 0.42 -20.39 -6.10
CA ALA A 326 1.11 -21.63 -5.76
C ALA A 326 0.52 -22.87 -6.47
N PRO A 327 -0.82 -23.08 -6.52
CA PRO A 327 -1.40 -24.22 -7.24
C PRO A 327 -1.09 -24.19 -8.75
N LEU A 328 -1.14 -23.02 -9.36
CA LEU A 328 -0.85 -22.85 -10.79
C LEU A 328 0.64 -23.10 -11.09
N VAL A 329 1.54 -22.55 -10.29
CA VAL A 329 2.98 -22.74 -10.45
C VAL A 329 3.36 -24.22 -10.28
N LYS A 330 2.89 -24.87 -9.22
CA LYS A 330 3.16 -26.31 -8.97
C LYS A 330 2.68 -27.17 -10.14
N ARG A 331 1.47 -26.95 -10.63
CA ARG A 331 0.93 -27.66 -11.80
C ARG A 331 1.78 -27.40 -13.05
N THR A 332 2.12 -26.15 -13.34
CA THR A 332 2.92 -25.77 -14.51
C THR A 332 4.29 -26.44 -14.50
N LEU A 333 4.98 -26.44 -13.35
CA LEU A 333 6.26 -27.11 -13.20
C LEU A 333 6.15 -28.63 -13.36
N ALA A 334 5.15 -29.26 -12.76
CA ALA A 334 4.91 -30.70 -12.89
C ALA A 334 4.61 -31.12 -14.34
N GLU A 335 3.80 -30.34 -15.07
CA GLU A 335 3.47 -30.59 -16.48
C GLU A 335 4.71 -30.41 -17.41
N ALA A 336 5.53 -29.38 -17.13
CA ALA A 336 6.68 -29.07 -17.97
C ALA A 336 7.89 -29.99 -17.72
N ILE A 337 8.14 -30.37 -16.46
CA ILE A 337 9.39 -31.04 -16.04
C ILE A 337 9.15 -32.54 -15.72
N GLY A 338 8.01 -32.91 -15.19
CA GLY A 338 7.75 -34.22 -14.57
C GLY A 338 7.99 -35.47 -15.41
N LYS A 339 8.29 -35.35 -16.70
CA LYS A 339 8.58 -36.49 -17.63
C LYS A 339 9.76 -36.21 -18.56
N THR A 340 10.70 -35.36 -18.16
CA THR A 340 11.79 -34.95 -19.04
C THR A 340 13.16 -35.21 -18.41
N ASP A 341 14.12 -35.70 -19.21
CA ASP A 341 15.54 -35.82 -18.83
C ASP A 341 16.30 -34.49 -18.96
N SER A 342 15.58 -33.38 -19.09
CA SER A 342 16.15 -32.04 -19.39
C SER A 342 16.66 -31.29 -18.17
N ILE A 343 16.59 -31.86 -16.96
CA ILE A 343 17.07 -31.24 -15.72
C ILE A 343 18.00 -32.20 -14.97
N ASP A 344 18.97 -31.63 -14.24
CA ASP A 344 19.91 -32.39 -13.45
C ASP A 344 19.34 -32.85 -12.09
N ALA A 345 20.10 -33.71 -11.38
CA ALA A 345 19.69 -34.25 -10.09
C ALA A 345 19.45 -33.15 -9.01
N PHE A 346 20.22 -32.06 -9.10
CA PHE A 346 20.04 -30.93 -8.17
C PHE A 346 18.73 -30.17 -8.42
N GLN A 347 18.41 -29.93 -9.68
CA GLN A 347 17.13 -29.30 -10.07
C GLN A 347 15.96 -30.23 -9.76
N LEU A 348 16.11 -31.56 -9.85
CA LEU A 348 15.08 -32.52 -9.42
C LEU A 348 14.82 -32.44 -7.92
N SER A 349 15.85 -32.32 -7.09
CA SER A 349 15.71 -32.12 -5.64
C SER A 349 14.97 -30.80 -5.31
N ALA A 350 15.28 -29.71 -6.04
CA ALA A 350 14.58 -28.45 -5.91
C ALA A 350 13.10 -28.55 -6.34
N LEU A 351 12.81 -29.28 -7.42
CA LEU A 351 11.45 -29.54 -7.89
C LEU A 351 10.63 -30.34 -6.85
N ASP A 352 11.24 -31.31 -6.20
CA ASP A 352 10.61 -32.08 -5.11
C ASP A 352 10.26 -31.17 -3.93
N SER A 353 11.15 -30.24 -3.55
CA SER A 353 10.90 -29.28 -2.47
C SER A 353 9.69 -28.39 -2.75
N ILE A 354 9.57 -27.81 -3.96
CA ILE A 354 8.39 -27.01 -4.31
C ILE A 354 7.15 -27.88 -4.52
N GLY A 355 7.29 -29.12 -4.98
CA GLY A 355 6.20 -30.08 -5.13
C GLY A 355 5.52 -30.43 -3.81
N LYS A 356 6.30 -30.64 -2.75
CA LYS A 356 5.85 -30.96 -1.38
C LYS A 356 5.37 -29.73 -0.59
N TRP A 357 5.72 -28.55 -1.02
CA TRP A 357 5.36 -27.31 -0.35
C TRP A 357 3.83 -27.11 -0.29
N ASP A 358 3.32 -26.65 0.85
CA ASP A 358 1.89 -26.43 1.11
C ASP A 358 1.28 -25.17 0.47
N GLY A 359 2.10 -24.32 -0.11
CA GLY A 359 1.69 -23.03 -0.70
C GLY A 359 1.76 -21.86 0.26
N VAL A 360 2.23 -22.07 1.49
CA VAL A 360 2.33 -21.00 2.50
C VAL A 360 3.73 -20.40 2.49
N LEU A 361 3.82 -19.08 2.33
CA LEU A 361 5.08 -18.33 2.26
C LEU A 361 5.66 -18.05 3.66
N THR A 362 5.91 -19.10 4.45
CA THR A 362 6.58 -18.90 5.75
C THR A 362 8.07 -18.62 5.56
N GLU A 363 8.67 -17.89 6.50
CA GLU A 363 10.09 -17.53 6.47
C GLU A 363 11.02 -18.75 6.47
N ASN A 364 10.57 -19.91 6.95
CA ASN A 364 11.37 -21.14 7.01
C ASN A 364 11.17 -22.09 5.80
N SER A 365 10.32 -21.70 4.83
CA SER A 365 9.96 -22.56 3.70
C SER A 365 10.95 -22.48 2.55
N SER A 366 11.46 -23.65 2.11
CA SER A 366 12.28 -23.77 0.91
C SER A 366 11.46 -23.67 -0.38
N GLY A 367 10.24 -24.23 -0.37
CA GLY A 367 9.30 -24.12 -1.48
C GLY A 367 8.88 -22.68 -1.76
N ALA A 368 8.73 -21.86 -0.72
CA ALA A 368 8.46 -20.43 -0.84
C ALA A 368 9.61 -19.68 -1.54
N ALA A 369 10.85 -19.95 -1.16
CA ALA A 369 12.03 -19.35 -1.80
C ALA A 369 12.09 -19.65 -3.31
N LEU A 370 11.81 -20.89 -3.69
CA LEU A 370 11.77 -21.33 -5.09
C LEU A 370 10.59 -20.71 -5.85
N TYR A 371 9.42 -20.68 -5.25
CA TYR A 371 8.22 -20.07 -5.83
C TYR A 371 8.47 -18.59 -6.16
N GLU A 372 8.93 -17.82 -5.20
CA GLU A 372 9.22 -16.40 -5.37
C GLU A 372 10.28 -16.13 -6.44
N SER A 373 11.36 -16.90 -6.42
CA SER A 373 12.40 -16.78 -7.44
C SER A 373 11.88 -17.16 -8.83
N PHE A 374 11.02 -18.17 -8.93
CA PHE A 374 10.46 -18.62 -10.20
C PHE A 374 9.53 -17.58 -10.83
N ILE A 375 8.53 -17.08 -10.09
CA ILE A 375 7.57 -16.10 -10.64
C ILE A 375 8.27 -14.80 -11.07
N ARG A 376 9.27 -14.35 -10.32
CA ARG A 376 10.09 -13.17 -10.67
C ARG A 376 10.95 -13.42 -11.90
N THR A 377 11.51 -14.62 -12.04
CA THR A 377 12.27 -15.01 -13.22
C THR A 377 11.37 -15.04 -14.45
N VAL A 378 10.16 -15.60 -14.35
CA VAL A 378 9.17 -15.63 -15.44
C VAL A 378 8.87 -14.23 -15.96
N VAL A 379 8.48 -13.30 -15.09
CA VAL A 379 8.11 -11.93 -15.53
C VAL A 379 9.30 -11.18 -16.12
N ARG A 380 10.50 -11.32 -15.54
CA ARG A 380 11.71 -10.69 -16.08
C ARG A 380 12.10 -11.20 -17.45
N ARG A 381 12.07 -12.51 -17.66
CA ARG A 381 12.38 -13.11 -18.95
C ARG A 381 11.41 -12.70 -20.07
N ILE A 382 10.22 -12.26 -19.71
CA ILE A 382 9.24 -11.71 -20.65
C ILE A 382 9.51 -10.23 -20.93
N LEU A 383 9.78 -9.44 -19.90
CA LEU A 383 9.88 -7.99 -20.03
C LEU A 383 11.25 -7.50 -20.50
N GLU A 384 12.34 -8.06 -19.98
CA GLU A 384 13.70 -7.59 -20.27
C GLU A 384 14.08 -7.62 -21.77
N PRO A 385 13.72 -8.65 -22.57
CA PRO A 385 14.03 -8.67 -23.99
C PRO A 385 13.33 -7.56 -24.80
N ARG A 386 12.19 -7.05 -24.30
CA ARG A 386 11.38 -6.01 -24.98
C ARG A 386 11.65 -4.60 -24.49
N LEU A 387 11.84 -4.45 -23.19
CA LEU A 387 11.96 -3.15 -22.52
C LEU A 387 13.42 -2.77 -22.24
N GLY A 388 14.33 -3.74 -22.27
CA GLY A 388 15.66 -3.61 -21.68
C GLY A 388 15.60 -3.63 -20.14
N THR A 389 16.73 -3.90 -19.49
CA THR A 389 16.81 -4.10 -18.04
C THR A 389 16.32 -2.89 -17.23
N ASN A 390 16.67 -1.68 -17.66
CA ASN A 390 16.31 -0.46 -16.90
C ASN A 390 14.80 -0.22 -16.89
N LEU A 391 14.14 -0.26 -18.04
CA LEU A 391 12.69 -0.01 -18.10
C LEU A 391 11.90 -1.17 -17.50
N ALA A 392 12.39 -2.42 -17.60
CA ALA A 392 11.80 -3.56 -16.92
C ALA A 392 11.88 -3.43 -15.39
N ASN A 393 13.00 -2.94 -14.85
CA ASN A 393 13.12 -2.64 -13.43
C ASN A 393 12.14 -1.55 -13.00
N GLU A 394 12.02 -0.45 -13.77
CA GLU A 394 11.07 0.62 -13.48
C GLU A 394 9.62 0.12 -13.50
N TYR A 395 9.26 -0.72 -14.48
CA TYR A 395 7.93 -1.33 -14.55
C TYR A 395 7.64 -2.19 -13.31
N LEU A 396 8.55 -3.10 -12.96
CA LEU A 396 8.38 -4.04 -11.86
C LEU A 396 8.32 -3.34 -10.49
N GLU A 397 9.07 -2.26 -10.29
CA GLU A 397 9.05 -1.48 -9.04
C GLU A 397 7.77 -0.62 -8.89
N ARG A 398 7.09 -0.30 -9.98
CA ARG A 398 5.97 0.64 -9.98
C ARG A 398 4.61 0.00 -10.25
N TYR A 399 4.59 -1.14 -10.93
CA TYR A 399 3.36 -1.80 -11.33
C TYR A 399 3.06 -2.99 -10.41
N PRO A 400 2.11 -2.84 -9.45
CA PRO A 400 1.82 -3.87 -8.46
C PRO A 400 1.12 -5.10 -9.05
N GLY A 401 0.58 -5.02 -10.26
CA GLY A 401 -0.12 -6.11 -10.95
C GLY A 401 0.78 -7.04 -11.76
N TRP A 402 2.09 -7.01 -11.60
CA TRP A 402 3.00 -7.86 -12.38
C TRP A 402 2.78 -9.36 -12.16
N SER A 403 2.32 -9.78 -10.97
CA SER A 403 1.98 -11.18 -10.68
C SER A 403 0.79 -11.68 -11.51
N GLN A 404 -0.16 -10.81 -11.84
CA GLN A 404 -1.27 -11.14 -12.76
C GLN A 404 -0.77 -11.36 -14.19
N VAL A 405 0.30 -10.65 -14.59
CA VAL A 405 0.96 -10.92 -15.88
C VAL A 405 1.56 -12.31 -15.87
N VAL A 406 2.22 -12.72 -14.77
CA VAL A 406 2.72 -14.09 -14.60
C VAL A 406 1.58 -15.10 -14.68
N GLU A 407 0.50 -14.88 -13.93
CA GLU A 407 -0.67 -15.77 -13.97
C GLU A 407 -1.18 -15.97 -15.39
N ARG A 408 -1.38 -14.88 -16.10
CA ARG A 408 -1.87 -14.91 -17.49
C ARG A 408 -0.93 -15.70 -18.42
N ILE A 409 0.37 -15.48 -18.33
CA ILE A 409 1.36 -16.20 -19.13
C ILE A 409 1.34 -17.70 -18.84
N LEU A 410 1.24 -18.09 -17.58
CA LEU A 410 1.21 -19.50 -17.18
C LEU A 410 -0.10 -20.20 -17.61
N LEU A 411 -1.22 -19.47 -17.67
CA LEU A 411 -2.52 -19.98 -18.13
C LEU A 411 -2.61 -20.07 -19.65
N GLU A 412 -2.19 -19.05 -20.40
CA GLU A 412 -2.31 -18.98 -21.86
C GLU A 412 -1.35 -19.89 -22.59
N LYS A 413 -0.19 -20.23 -22.02
CA LYS A 413 0.86 -21.14 -22.51
C LYS A 413 1.48 -20.82 -23.87
N ASN A 414 0.78 -20.12 -24.74
CA ASN A 414 1.20 -19.72 -26.12
C ASN A 414 1.22 -18.19 -26.24
N SER A 415 1.85 -17.52 -25.34
CA SER A 415 1.93 -16.08 -25.36
C SER A 415 2.94 -15.58 -26.40
N GLU A 416 2.53 -14.60 -27.21
CA GLU A 416 3.44 -13.81 -28.05
C GLU A 416 4.54 -13.10 -27.24
N TRP A 417 4.38 -13.09 -25.92
CA TRP A 417 5.32 -12.49 -24.98
C TRP A 417 6.51 -13.36 -24.64
N LEU A 418 6.55 -14.65 -25.05
CA LEU A 418 7.71 -15.49 -24.81
C LEU A 418 8.95 -14.92 -25.51
N PRO A 419 10.15 -15.05 -24.93
CA PRO A 419 11.40 -14.68 -25.58
C PRO A 419 11.58 -15.39 -26.93
N SER A 420 12.16 -14.71 -27.91
CA SER A 420 12.32 -15.23 -29.28
C SER A 420 13.20 -16.48 -29.38
N GLU A 421 14.09 -16.66 -28.42
CA GLU A 421 14.94 -17.84 -28.29
C GLU A 421 14.20 -19.09 -27.77
N GLU A 422 13.04 -18.88 -27.17
CA GLU A 422 12.23 -19.98 -26.62
C GLU A 422 11.27 -20.52 -27.68
N ARG A 423 11.51 -21.75 -28.12
CA ARG A 423 10.68 -22.38 -29.14
C ARG A 423 9.34 -22.91 -28.63
N THR A 424 9.26 -23.19 -27.34
CA THR A 424 8.07 -23.79 -26.71
C THR A 424 7.86 -23.23 -25.31
N PHE A 425 6.60 -23.17 -24.87
CA PHE A 425 6.26 -22.83 -23.50
C PHE A 425 6.93 -23.78 -22.49
N LYS A 426 7.01 -25.08 -22.81
CA LYS A 426 7.70 -26.07 -21.97
C LYS A 426 9.18 -25.70 -21.77
N GLY A 427 9.91 -25.37 -22.84
CA GLY A 427 11.30 -24.90 -22.78
C GLY A 427 11.46 -23.66 -21.93
N PHE A 428 10.58 -22.67 -22.13
CA PHE A 428 10.54 -21.45 -21.33
C PHE A 428 10.39 -21.72 -19.83
N VAL A 429 9.48 -22.62 -19.42
CA VAL A 429 9.27 -23.00 -18.01
C VAL A 429 10.52 -23.69 -17.45
N ILE A 430 11.11 -24.65 -18.17
CA ILE A 430 12.31 -25.39 -17.74
C ILE A 430 13.49 -24.41 -17.55
N THR A 431 13.73 -23.55 -18.52
CA THR A 431 14.82 -22.56 -18.46
C THR A 431 14.59 -21.57 -17.30
N SER A 432 13.34 -21.11 -17.12
CA SER A 432 12.99 -20.20 -16.01
C SER A 432 13.17 -20.86 -14.65
N PHE A 433 12.79 -22.12 -14.50
CA PHE A 433 13.01 -22.88 -13.27
C PHE A 433 14.49 -23.09 -12.98
N GLY A 434 15.29 -23.49 -13.99
CA GLY A 434 16.73 -23.64 -13.85
C GLY A 434 17.43 -22.35 -13.42
N GLN A 435 16.98 -21.19 -13.92
CA GLN A 435 17.50 -19.89 -13.49
C GLN A 435 17.09 -19.58 -12.04
N ALA A 436 15.82 -19.81 -11.68
CA ALA A 436 15.33 -19.60 -10.32
C ALA A 436 16.10 -20.44 -9.29
N VAL A 437 16.37 -21.70 -9.60
CA VAL A 437 17.20 -22.61 -8.77
C VAL A 437 18.60 -22.04 -8.55
N LYS A 438 19.25 -21.52 -9.62
CA LYS A 438 20.56 -20.89 -9.52
C LYS A 438 20.55 -19.64 -8.64
N ASP A 439 19.50 -18.80 -8.78
CA ASP A 439 19.37 -17.55 -8.02
C ASP A 439 19.18 -17.84 -6.53
N VAL A 440 18.32 -18.82 -6.16
CA VAL A 440 18.13 -19.22 -4.76
C VAL A 440 19.41 -19.81 -4.17
N ARG A 441 20.09 -20.72 -4.90
CA ARG A 441 21.36 -21.30 -4.48
C ARG A 441 22.41 -20.25 -4.17
N LEU A 442 22.54 -19.25 -5.04
CA LEU A 442 23.49 -18.16 -4.87
C LEU A 442 23.19 -17.32 -3.64
N GLN A 443 21.91 -17.03 -3.39
CA GLN A 443 21.50 -16.15 -2.28
C GLN A 443 21.48 -16.87 -0.93
N SER A 444 21.03 -18.12 -0.90
CA SER A 444 21.01 -18.94 0.31
C SER A 444 22.42 -19.42 0.70
N LYS A 445 23.39 -19.35 -0.24
CA LYS A 445 24.76 -19.88 -0.06
C LYS A 445 24.77 -21.35 0.36
N SER A 446 23.78 -22.12 -0.07
CA SER A 446 23.63 -23.53 0.25
C SER A 446 23.39 -24.35 -1.01
N ASP A 447 24.08 -25.50 -1.11
CA ASP A 447 23.91 -26.50 -2.15
C ASP A 447 22.80 -27.52 -1.82
N GLU A 448 22.10 -27.36 -0.69
CA GLU A 448 21.06 -28.28 -0.25
C GLU A 448 19.69 -27.61 -0.39
N PRO A 449 18.86 -27.97 -1.41
CA PRO A 449 17.57 -27.31 -1.63
C PRO A 449 16.62 -27.38 -0.43
N SER A 450 16.67 -28.44 0.37
CA SER A 450 15.83 -28.62 1.56
C SER A 450 16.20 -27.67 2.71
N SER A 451 17.41 -27.10 2.70
CA SER A 451 17.88 -26.14 3.70
C SER A 451 17.56 -24.69 3.37
N TRP A 452 17.11 -24.41 2.15
CA TRP A 452 16.79 -23.05 1.76
C TRP A 452 15.63 -22.49 2.56
N LYS A 453 15.71 -21.21 2.90
CA LYS A 453 14.65 -20.52 3.64
C LYS A 453 14.28 -19.23 2.94
N TRP A 454 12.98 -18.98 2.81
CA TRP A 454 12.49 -17.72 2.27
C TRP A 454 13.03 -16.52 3.09
N GLY A 455 13.01 -16.60 4.42
CA GLY A 455 13.49 -15.57 5.33
C GLY A 455 15.01 -15.30 5.28
N ASP A 456 15.82 -16.14 4.65
CA ASP A 456 17.24 -15.83 4.44
C ASP A 456 17.40 -14.71 3.40
N MET A 457 16.48 -14.65 2.43
CA MET A 457 16.43 -13.66 1.37
C MET A 457 15.45 -12.52 1.67
N HIS A 458 14.30 -12.83 2.28
CA HIS A 458 13.18 -11.93 2.52
C HIS A 458 13.19 -11.37 3.93
N LYS A 459 13.74 -10.18 4.07
CA LYS A 459 13.96 -9.52 5.36
C LYS A 459 13.47 -8.09 5.31
N ILE A 460 12.87 -7.65 6.42
CA ILE A 460 12.63 -6.23 6.68
C ILE A 460 13.92 -5.60 7.19
N VAL A 461 14.21 -4.41 6.69
CA VAL A 461 15.17 -3.48 7.27
C VAL A 461 14.41 -2.23 7.65
N PHE A 462 14.37 -1.89 8.94
CA PHE A 462 13.74 -0.66 9.40
C PHE A 462 14.68 0.51 9.11
N GLU A 463 14.33 1.31 8.10
CA GLU A 463 15.15 2.43 7.65
C GLU A 463 14.88 3.67 8.51
N SER A 464 15.96 4.33 8.94
CA SER A 464 15.84 5.62 9.61
C SER A 464 15.41 6.70 8.61
N GLU A 465 14.35 7.44 8.89
CA GLU A 465 13.90 8.58 8.08
C GLU A 465 15.00 9.66 7.94
N LEU A 466 15.85 9.80 8.95
CA LEU A 466 17.00 10.71 8.88
C LEU A 466 18.01 10.29 7.80
N LEU A 467 18.30 8.99 7.70
CA LEU A 467 19.22 8.45 6.69
C LEU A 467 18.61 8.43 5.31
N ARG A 468 17.30 8.25 5.21
CA ARG A 468 16.57 8.32 3.95
C ARG A 468 16.63 9.72 3.33
N GLY A 469 16.55 10.76 4.17
CA GLY A 469 16.73 12.17 3.76
C GLY A 469 18.19 12.59 3.50
N ALA A 470 19.16 11.83 4.00
CA ALA A 470 20.58 12.13 3.91
C ALA A 470 21.44 10.86 3.74
N PRO A 471 21.33 10.16 2.60
CA PRO A 471 22.00 8.87 2.38
C PRO A 471 23.51 8.93 2.51
N ASP A 472 24.13 10.07 2.24
CA ASP A 472 25.57 10.29 2.40
C ASP A 472 26.06 10.19 3.87
N LEU A 473 25.13 10.30 4.83
CA LEU A 473 25.43 10.10 6.25
C LEU A 473 25.35 8.62 6.67
N ALA A 474 24.88 7.72 5.81
CA ALA A 474 24.74 6.30 6.14
C ALA A 474 26.03 5.63 6.63
N PRO A 475 27.24 5.93 6.11
CA PRO A 475 28.48 5.37 6.64
C PRO A 475 28.76 5.75 8.09
N LEU A 476 28.32 6.94 8.52
CA LEU A 476 28.53 7.46 9.87
C LEU A 476 27.40 7.07 10.83
N LEU A 477 26.16 7.05 10.35
CA LEU A 477 24.96 6.91 11.14
C LEU A 477 24.20 5.61 10.85
N GLY A 478 24.81 4.65 10.15
CA GLY A 478 24.16 3.37 9.78
C GLY A 478 23.68 2.56 10.99
N VAL A 479 24.24 2.83 12.19
CA VAL A 479 23.75 2.31 13.46
C VAL A 479 22.30 2.74 13.76
N LEU A 480 21.81 3.81 13.13
CA LEU A 480 20.43 4.26 13.27
C LEU A 480 19.43 3.37 12.50
N ASN A 481 19.89 2.54 11.57
CA ASN A 481 19.04 1.54 10.96
C ASN A 481 18.83 0.39 11.96
N GLY A 482 17.58 -0.07 12.03
CA GLY A 482 17.21 -1.18 12.91
C GLY A 482 17.80 -2.52 12.47
N GLN A 483 17.58 -3.53 13.27
CA GLN A 483 17.98 -4.91 12.95
C GLN A 483 17.17 -5.44 11.76
N SER A 484 17.82 -6.27 10.94
CA SER A 484 17.15 -6.99 9.86
C SER A 484 16.35 -8.17 10.45
N VAL A 485 15.09 -8.30 10.04
CA VAL A 485 14.16 -9.32 10.56
C VAL A 485 13.62 -10.16 9.40
N ALA A 486 13.79 -11.48 9.47
CA ALA A 486 13.22 -12.43 8.52
C ALA A 486 11.70 -12.44 8.62
N VAL A 487 11.00 -12.43 7.48
CA VAL A 487 9.54 -12.45 7.41
C VAL A 487 9.06 -13.37 6.29
N GLY A 488 7.85 -13.89 6.43
CA GLY A 488 7.12 -14.60 5.38
C GLY A 488 6.23 -13.67 4.56
N GLY A 489 5.40 -14.26 3.69
CA GLY A 489 4.49 -13.51 2.83
C GLY A 489 5.15 -12.88 1.61
N ASP A 490 4.34 -12.18 0.81
CA ASP A 490 4.72 -11.37 -0.35
C ASP A 490 3.69 -10.25 -0.56
N GLN A 491 3.73 -9.52 -1.68
CA GLN A 491 2.76 -8.48 -2.00
C GLN A 491 1.34 -9.01 -2.27
N ASP A 492 1.17 -10.30 -2.58
CA ASP A 492 -0.10 -10.92 -2.99
C ASP A 492 -0.80 -11.66 -1.84
N THR A 493 -0.09 -11.96 -0.75
CA THR A 493 -0.65 -12.58 0.45
C THR A 493 -1.35 -11.54 1.35
N VAL A 494 -2.29 -11.97 2.20
CA VAL A 494 -2.99 -11.05 3.13
C VAL A 494 -1.99 -10.39 4.06
N SER A 495 -1.04 -11.16 4.64
CA SER A 495 0.13 -10.62 5.31
C SER A 495 1.10 -10.03 4.29
N SER A 496 0.73 -8.89 3.72
CA SER A 496 1.43 -8.28 2.60
C SER A 496 2.83 -7.81 2.99
N MET A 497 3.85 -8.43 2.39
CA MET A 497 5.27 -8.10 2.60
C MET A 497 5.90 -7.78 1.25
N GLU A 498 5.71 -6.54 0.81
CA GLU A 498 6.16 -6.09 -0.51
C GLU A 498 7.67 -5.91 -0.54
N SER A 499 8.33 -6.55 -1.49
CA SER A 499 9.79 -6.52 -1.61
C SER A 499 10.25 -6.00 -2.96
N SER A 500 11.49 -5.52 -2.99
CA SER A 500 12.14 -5.07 -4.21
C SER A 500 12.23 -6.20 -5.25
N LEU A 501 11.94 -5.84 -6.48
CA LEU A 501 12.07 -6.71 -7.64
C LEU A 501 13.34 -6.42 -8.44
N ARG A 502 14.15 -5.43 -8.04
CA ARG A 502 15.43 -5.14 -8.70
C ARG A 502 16.42 -6.26 -8.48
N ARG A 503 17.19 -6.58 -9.52
CA ARG A 503 18.32 -7.50 -9.36
C ARG A 503 19.42 -6.85 -8.53
N GLY A 504 20.03 -7.64 -7.64
CA GLY A 504 21.15 -7.19 -6.82
C GLY A 504 20.99 -7.56 -5.35
N PRO A 505 21.80 -6.98 -4.47
CA PRO A 505 21.79 -7.29 -3.03
C PRO A 505 20.46 -6.99 -2.33
N GLU A 506 19.67 -6.07 -2.89
CA GLU A 506 18.36 -5.67 -2.36
C GLU A 506 17.19 -6.46 -2.93
N GLN A 507 17.46 -7.39 -3.85
CA GLN A 507 16.44 -8.29 -4.35
C GLN A 507 15.84 -9.06 -3.19
N PHE A 508 14.51 -9.06 -3.08
CA PHE A 508 13.73 -9.65 -1.98
C PHE A 508 13.77 -8.91 -0.64
N VAL A 509 14.53 -7.82 -0.46
CA VAL A 509 14.42 -7.00 0.75
C VAL A 509 13.01 -6.44 0.84
N CYS A 510 12.33 -6.73 1.95
CA CYS A 510 10.97 -6.29 2.21
C CYS A 510 10.97 -4.81 2.60
N ARG A 511 10.29 -3.97 1.82
CA ARG A 511 10.31 -2.51 1.97
C ARG A 511 9.07 -1.96 2.61
N SER A 512 7.96 -2.67 2.51
CA SER A 512 6.66 -2.21 3.00
C SER A 512 5.74 -3.36 3.36
N GLY A 513 4.79 -3.08 4.24
CA GLY A 513 3.81 -4.05 4.71
C GLY A 513 2.94 -3.49 5.83
N PRO A 514 2.28 -4.35 6.63
CA PRO A 514 1.37 -3.93 7.69
C PRO A 514 2.11 -3.21 8.82
N THR A 515 2.27 -1.90 8.76
CA THR A 515 2.92 -1.11 9.81
C THR A 515 2.04 -0.93 11.06
N MET A 516 0.73 -1.19 10.93
CA MET A 516 -0.23 -1.19 12.01
C MET A 516 -1.29 -2.24 11.74
N ARG A 517 -1.65 -3.04 12.74
CA ARG A 517 -2.80 -3.97 12.74
C ARG A 517 -3.77 -3.59 13.84
N ILE A 518 -5.06 -3.65 13.56
CA ILE A 518 -6.14 -3.35 14.48
C ILE A 518 -7.22 -4.43 14.41
N LEU A 519 -7.73 -4.85 15.57
CA LEU A 519 -8.83 -5.77 15.75
C LEU A 519 -9.77 -5.25 16.83
N ILE A 520 -11.04 -5.08 16.50
CA ILE A 520 -12.05 -4.58 17.42
C ILE A 520 -13.26 -5.52 17.41
N ASP A 521 -13.70 -5.92 18.60
CA ASP A 521 -14.99 -6.56 18.85
C ASP A 521 -15.83 -5.62 19.71
N LEU A 522 -16.92 -5.15 19.14
CA LEU A 522 -17.78 -4.16 19.80
C LEU A 522 -18.73 -4.74 20.86
N SER A 523 -18.71 -6.07 21.06
CA SER A 523 -19.41 -6.71 22.17
C SER A 523 -18.85 -6.34 23.55
N ASP A 524 -17.55 -5.97 23.59
CA ASP A 524 -16.83 -5.71 24.82
C ASP A 524 -15.80 -4.58 24.64
N SER A 525 -15.76 -3.65 25.58
CA SER A 525 -14.81 -2.54 25.54
C SER A 525 -13.34 -2.98 25.71
N GLU A 526 -13.08 -4.12 26.32
CA GLU A 526 -11.72 -4.67 26.51
C GLU A 526 -11.22 -5.47 25.30
N LYS A 527 -12.11 -5.80 24.35
CA LYS A 527 -11.76 -6.51 23.12
C LYS A 527 -11.35 -5.55 22.00
N PHE A 528 -10.40 -4.71 22.30
CA PHE A 528 -9.77 -3.79 21.38
C PHE A 528 -8.26 -4.01 21.40
N TYR A 529 -7.72 -4.42 20.26
CA TYR A 529 -6.31 -4.79 20.12
C TYR A 529 -5.68 -4.04 18.98
N GLN A 530 -4.44 -3.60 19.18
CA GLN A 530 -3.66 -2.93 18.15
C GLN A 530 -2.18 -3.22 18.32
N THR A 531 -1.44 -3.30 17.21
CA THR A 531 0.00 -3.57 17.24
C THR A 531 0.69 -2.79 16.14
N LEU A 532 1.80 -2.15 16.47
CA LEU A 532 2.72 -1.50 15.55
C LEU A 532 3.88 -2.45 15.20
N THR A 533 4.59 -2.15 14.12
CA THR A 533 5.79 -2.93 13.71
C THR A 533 6.95 -2.80 14.69
N LEU A 534 7.11 -1.63 15.29
CA LEU A 534 8.12 -1.34 16.31
C LEU A 534 7.42 -0.98 17.62
N GLY A 535 7.81 0.11 18.25
CA GLY A 535 7.14 0.71 19.38
C GLY A 535 6.79 2.16 19.10
N GLN A 536 6.45 2.91 20.12
CA GLN A 536 6.03 4.31 19.98
C GLN A 536 7.17 5.31 20.22
N SER A 537 8.36 4.86 20.62
CA SER A 537 9.50 5.75 20.87
C SER A 537 10.41 5.84 19.66
N SER A 538 10.73 7.05 19.22
CA SER A 538 11.79 7.30 18.23
C SER A 538 13.20 7.19 18.80
N ASN A 539 13.34 7.13 20.13
CA ASN A 539 14.64 6.98 20.79
C ASN A 539 15.09 5.53 20.79
N LEU A 540 16.15 5.22 20.04
CA LEU A 540 16.73 3.88 19.92
C LEU A 540 17.16 3.25 21.28
N LEU A 541 17.43 4.07 22.28
CA LEU A 541 17.82 3.63 23.63
C LEU A 541 16.61 3.40 24.55
N SER A 542 15.41 3.70 24.11
CA SER A 542 14.19 3.48 24.87
C SER A 542 13.74 2.02 24.79
N ASN A 543 13.30 1.46 25.90
CA ASN A 543 12.65 0.14 25.92
C ASN A 543 11.39 0.11 25.05
N ALA A 544 10.70 1.25 24.88
CA ALA A 544 9.51 1.40 24.05
C ALA A 544 9.82 1.65 22.56
N HIS A 545 11.08 1.48 22.11
CA HIS A 545 11.45 1.65 20.71
C HIS A 545 10.98 0.49 19.83
N ALA A 546 11.12 -0.75 20.29
CA ALA A 546 10.79 -1.95 19.53
C ALA A 546 10.06 -3.02 20.37
N ASP A 547 9.35 -2.60 21.42
CA ASP A 547 8.66 -3.47 22.37
C ASP A 547 7.48 -4.25 21.73
N GLN A 548 6.91 -3.74 20.64
CA GLN A 548 5.79 -4.37 19.93
C GLN A 548 6.23 -5.32 18.80
N LEU A 549 7.50 -5.29 18.36
CA LEU A 549 7.99 -6.05 17.22
C LEU A 549 7.72 -7.56 17.36
N ARG A 550 7.99 -8.14 18.53
CA ARG A 550 7.72 -9.57 18.76
C ARG A 550 6.24 -9.91 18.65
N SER A 551 5.37 -9.08 19.22
CA SER A 551 3.92 -9.25 19.17
C SER A 551 3.40 -9.13 17.74
N TRP A 552 3.94 -8.19 16.97
CA TRP A 552 3.62 -8.00 15.57
C TRP A 552 4.04 -9.21 14.70
N LEU A 553 5.25 -9.74 14.88
CA LEU A 553 5.76 -10.91 14.15
C LEU A 553 4.98 -12.18 14.49
N THR A 554 4.56 -12.36 15.73
CA THR A 554 3.88 -13.58 16.19
C THR A 554 2.36 -13.50 16.16
N LEU A 555 1.79 -12.44 15.55
CA LEU A 555 0.34 -12.19 15.47
C LEU A 555 -0.37 -12.23 16.84
N LYS A 556 0.32 -11.77 17.88
CA LYS A 556 -0.22 -11.63 19.24
C LYS A 556 -0.59 -10.17 19.47
N PRO A 557 -1.82 -9.74 19.14
CA PRO A 557 -2.19 -8.34 19.23
C PRO A 557 -2.20 -7.86 20.68
N LEU A 558 -1.78 -6.60 20.89
CA LEU A 558 -1.69 -5.98 22.21
C LEU A 558 -3.02 -5.27 22.54
N PRO A 559 -3.52 -5.39 23.79
CA PRO A 559 -4.73 -4.70 24.19
C PRO A 559 -4.49 -3.19 24.29
N ILE A 560 -5.49 -2.42 23.86
CA ILE A 560 -5.53 -0.96 24.02
C ILE A 560 -6.43 -0.62 25.19
N ALA A 561 -5.95 0.23 26.11
CA ALA A 561 -6.72 0.69 27.25
C ALA A 561 -7.96 1.48 26.79
N PHE A 562 -9.13 0.86 26.92
CA PHE A 562 -10.43 1.47 26.63
C PHE A 562 -11.43 1.33 27.78
N SER A 563 -11.02 0.69 28.88
CA SER A 563 -11.74 0.68 30.15
C SER A 563 -10.85 1.17 31.27
N PRO A 564 -11.38 1.79 32.33
CA PRO A 564 -10.57 2.21 33.49
C PRO A 564 -9.82 1.04 34.15
N ALA A 565 -10.43 -0.15 34.18
CA ALA A 565 -9.82 -1.34 34.76
C ALA A 565 -8.62 -1.82 33.94
N LEU A 566 -8.72 -1.81 32.61
CA LEU A 566 -7.62 -2.18 31.73
C LEU A 566 -6.53 -1.09 31.74
N GLU A 567 -6.91 0.20 31.76
CA GLU A 567 -5.98 1.32 31.87
C GLU A 567 -5.11 1.19 33.14
N GLU A 568 -5.72 0.95 34.30
CA GLU A 568 -4.99 0.76 35.56
C GLU A 568 -4.05 -0.46 35.50
N LYS A 569 -4.49 -1.54 34.85
CA LYS A 569 -3.73 -2.80 34.75
C LYS A 569 -2.48 -2.69 33.89
N ILE A 570 -2.53 -1.94 32.77
CA ILE A 570 -1.44 -1.88 31.79
C ILE A 570 -0.61 -0.61 31.85
N SER A 571 -1.00 0.40 32.64
CA SER A 571 -0.24 1.65 32.78
C SER A 571 1.00 1.46 33.62
N GLU A 572 2.17 1.76 33.06
CA GLU A 572 3.46 1.69 33.76
C GLU A 572 3.83 3.01 34.43
N HIS A 573 3.40 4.13 33.86
CA HIS A 573 3.72 5.46 34.33
C HIS A 573 2.49 6.37 34.33
N ARG A 574 2.49 7.33 35.25
CA ARG A 574 1.42 8.33 35.36
C ARG A 574 2.03 9.72 35.49
N LEU A 575 1.57 10.64 34.65
CA LEU A 575 1.89 12.06 34.73
C LEU A 575 0.61 12.85 35.02
N LEU A 576 0.66 13.65 36.08
CA LEU A 576 -0.47 14.49 36.49
C LEU A 576 -0.14 15.96 36.19
N PHE A 577 -0.94 16.60 35.37
CA PHE A 577 -0.90 18.05 35.16
C PHE A 577 -1.91 18.69 36.11
N THR A 578 -1.47 19.66 36.90
CA THR A 578 -2.31 20.42 37.83
C THR A 578 -2.23 21.90 37.46
N ASP A 579 -3.36 22.60 37.55
CA ASP A 579 -3.35 24.05 37.46
C ASP A 579 -2.57 24.62 38.66
N ARG A 580 -1.65 25.53 38.41
CA ARG A 580 -0.94 26.28 39.45
C ARG A 580 -1.71 27.53 39.80
#